data_d24d9941a2640a24285c6bfa51412013
#
_entry.id   d24d9941a2640a24285c6bfa51412013
#
_cell.length_a   1.000
_cell.length_b   1.000
_cell.length_c   1.000
_cell.angle_alpha   90.00
_cell.angle_beta   90.00
_cell.angle_gamma   90.00
#
_symmetry.space_group_name_H-M   'P 1'
#
loop_
_entity.id
_entity.type
_entity.pdbx_description
1 polymer ?
#
loop_
_entity_poly.entity_id
_entity_poly.type
_entity_poly.pdbx_seq_one_letter_code
_entity_poly.pdbx_strand_id
1 'polypeptide(L)' 'MSANYYYHTDTDVRKQIDELLHQNALIQCNLGTDSTKEERAEAKKQWMELAMQIREIDPKFYRERIMAQHQ' A
#
# COMPACT_ATOMS: atom_id res chain seq x y z
N MET A 1 2.02 1.07 -22.87
CA MET A 1 1.80 0.77 -22.32
C MET A 1 1.85 1.09 -21.33
N SER A 2 1.63 1.51 -20.97
CA SER A 2 1.67 1.92 -20.09
C SER A 2 1.73 1.35 -19.04
N ALA A 3 1.42 0.74 -18.86
CA ALA A 3 1.40 0.10 -17.87
C ALA A 3 2.51 -0.18 -17.24
N ASN A 4 3.30 0.46 -17.36
CA ASN A 4 4.33 0.04 -16.93
C ASN A 4 4.79 0.42 -15.73
N TYR A 5 4.03 1.03 -14.88
CA TYR A 5 4.41 1.28 -13.57
C TYR A 5 4.53 0.00 -12.80
N TYR A 6 4.09 -1.11 -13.36
CA TYR A 6 4.09 -2.33 -12.65
C TYR A 6 4.80 -3.33 -13.48
N TYR A 7 5.88 -3.85 -12.96
CA TYR A 7 6.71 -4.60 -13.77
C TYR A 7 6.62 -6.05 -13.64
N HIS A 8 5.81 -6.58 -12.76
CA HIS A 8 5.80 -8.00 -12.54
C HIS A 8 5.20 -8.74 -13.67
N THR A 9 5.84 -9.78 -14.07
CA THR A 9 5.25 -10.73 -14.97
C THR A 9 4.44 -11.78 -14.21
N ASP A 10 4.67 -11.90 -12.89
CA ASP A 10 3.95 -12.87 -12.10
C ASP A 10 2.60 -12.32 -11.70
N THR A 11 1.54 -12.91 -12.24
CA THR A 11 0.18 -12.46 -11.99
C THR A 11 -0.22 -12.61 -10.53
N ASP A 12 0.25 -13.67 -9.86
CA ASP A 12 -0.11 -13.89 -8.47
C ASP A 12 0.48 -12.81 -7.57
N VAL A 13 1.72 -12.41 -7.83
CA VAL A 13 2.35 -11.34 -7.06
C VAL A 13 1.61 -10.04 -7.28
N ARG A 14 1.22 -9.75 -8.52
CA ARG A 14 0.46 -8.54 -8.81
C ARG A 14 -0.85 -8.51 -8.06
N LYS A 15 -1.56 -9.64 -8.03
CA LYS A 15 -2.83 -9.71 -7.32
C LYS A 15 -2.65 -9.50 -5.84
N GLN A 16 -1.61 -10.06 -5.25
CA GLN A 16 -1.37 -9.88 -3.83
C GLN A 16 -1.10 -8.42 -3.50
N ILE A 17 -0.27 -7.76 -4.30
CA ILE A 17 0.04 -6.37 -4.05
C ILE A 17 -1.20 -5.50 -4.27
N ASP A 18 -1.95 -5.76 -5.33
CA ASP A 18 -3.16 -5.00 -5.61
C ASP A 18 -4.15 -5.14 -4.48
N GLU A 19 -4.27 -6.32 -3.89
CA GLU A 19 -5.20 -6.51 -2.79
C GLU A 19 -4.75 -5.76 -1.55
N LEU A 20 -3.46 -5.76 -1.26
CA LEU A 20 -2.95 -5.01 -0.11
C LEU A 20 -3.17 -3.51 -0.30
N LEU A 21 -2.93 -3.02 -1.51
CA LEU A 21 -3.18 -1.61 -1.79
C LEU A 21 -4.66 -1.27 -1.70
N HIS A 22 -5.53 -2.19 -2.12
CA HIS A 22 -6.96 -1.99 -2.01
C HIS A 22 -7.40 -1.93 -0.55
N GLN A 23 -6.83 -2.79 0.30
CA GLN A 23 -7.14 -2.75 1.72
C GLN A 23 -6.75 -1.40 2.31
N ASN A 24 -5.59 -0.87 1.93
CA ASN A 24 -5.21 0.44 2.41
C ASN A 24 -6.17 1.52 1.92
N ALA A 25 -6.60 1.43 0.67
CA ALA A 25 -7.55 2.41 0.14
C ALA A 25 -8.85 2.41 0.94
N LEU A 26 -9.33 1.24 1.34
CA LEU A 26 -10.54 1.15 2.16
C LEU A 26 -10.31 1.78 3.52
N ILE A 27 -9.15 1.54 4.13
CA ILE A 27 -8.83 2.13 5.42
C ILE A 27 -8.84 3.65 5.31
N GLN A 28 -8.20 4.19 4.28
CA GLN A 28 -8.13 5.64 4.10
C GLN A 28 -9.50 6.23 3.81
N CYS A 29 -10.34 5.52 3.06
CA CYS A 29 -11.68 6.00 2.76
C CYS A 29 -12.55 6.07 4.00
N ASN A 30 -12.25 5.29 5.03
CA ASN A 30 -13.02 5.33 6.25
C ASN A 30 -12.61 6.47 7.17
N LEU A 31 -11.52 7.16 6.86
CA LEU A 31 -11.12 8.32 7.63
C LEU A 31 -11.82 9.55 7.09
N GLY A 32 -12.44 10.31 7.96
CA GLY A 32 -13.08 11.55 7.56
C GLY A 32 -12.33 12.74 8.12
N THR A 33 -12.83 13.92 7.84
CA THR A 33 -12.21 15.14 8.36
C THR A 33 -12.32 15.23 9.87
N ASP A 34 -13.30 14.53 10.44
CA ASP A 34 -13.50 14.52 11.88
C ASP A 34 -12.92 13.28 12.54
N SER A 35 -12.07 12.53 11.86
CA SER A 35 -11.42 11.39 12.45
C SER A 35 -10.54 11.81 13.61
N THR A 36 -10.53 10.99 14.65
CA THR A 36 -9.73 11.30 15.84
C THR A 36 -8.27 10.99 15.57
N LYS A 37 -7.44 11.48 16.47
CA LYS A 37 -6.02 11.20 16.40
C LYS A 37 -5.74 9.72 16.52
N GLU A 38 -6.49 9.05 17.37
CA GLU A 38 -6.35 7.60 17.54
C GLU A 38 -6.73 6.85 16.28
N GLU A 39 -7.79 7.28 15.61
CA GLU A 39 -8.19 6.63 14.37
C GLU A 39 -7.14 6.77 13.29
N ARG A 40 -6.54 7.96 13.21
CA ARG A 40 -5.49 8.19 12.22
C ARG A 40 -4.23 7.41 12.56
N ALA A 41 -3.90 7.31 13.84
CA ALA A 41 -2.74 6.53 14.24
C ALA A 41 -2.93 5.06 13.93
N GLU A 42 -4.14 4.56 14.14
CA GLU A 42 -4.44 3.15 13.83
C GLU A 42 -4.37 2.90 12.32
N ALA A 43 -4.87 3.83 11.52
CA ALA A 43 -4.81 3.70 10.07
C ALA A 43 -3.35 3.69 9.60
N LYS A 44 -2.52 4.54 10.20
CA LYS A 44 -1.10 4.56 9.85
C LYS A 44 -0.42 3.25 10.22
N LYS A 45 -0.76 2.71 11.38
CA LYS A 45 -0.19 1.45 11.81
C LYS A 45 -0.55 0.33 10.84
N GLN A 46 -1.82 0.28 10.43
CA GLN A 46 -2.27 -0.73 9.48
C GLN A 46 -1.58 -0.56 8.13
N TRP A 47 -1.42 0.68 7.69
CA TRP A 47 -0.72 0.92 6.44
C TRP A 47 0.73 0.44 6.51
N MET A 48 1.40 0.67 7.63
CA MET A 48 2.77 0.21 7.79
C MET A 48 2.86 -1.31 7.73
N GLU A 49 1.89 -2.00 8.32
CA GLU A 49 1.86 -3.45 8.24
C GLU A 49 1.66 -3.94 6.81
N LEU A 50 0.76 -3.29 6.08
CA LEU A 50 0.54 -3.64 4.68
C LEU A 50 1.80 -3.35 3.85
N ALA A 51 2.44 -2.23 4.13
CA ALA A 51 3.66 -1.87 3.40
C ALA A 51 4.76 -2.88 3.64
N MET A 52 4.88 -3.38 4.85
CA MET A 52 5.87 -4.41 5.14
C MET A 52 5.59 -5.70 4.38
N GLN A 53 4.33 -6.06 4.24
CA GLN A 53 3.96 -7.23 3.45
C GLN A 53 4.33 -7.02 2.00
N ILE A 54 4.07 -5.84 1.46
CA ILE A 54 4.45 -5.52 0.08
C ILE A 54 5.97 -5.62 -0.08
N ARG A 55 6.70 -5.13 0.90
CA ARG A 55 8.16 -5.18 0.85
C ARG A 55 8.67 -6.61 0.80
N GLU A 56 8.01 -7.52 1.51
CA GLU A 56 8.43 -8.91 1.49
C GLU A 56 8.08 -9.60 0.18
N ILE A 57 6.97 -9.21 -0.42
CA ILE A 57 6.57 -9.78 -1.68
C ILE A 57 7.42 -9.24 -2.81
N ASP A 58 7.65 -7.92 -2.82
CA ASP A 58 8.39 -7.27 -3.90
C ASP A 58 9.15 -6.07 -3.37
N PRO A 59 10.39 -6.28 -2.92
CA PRO A 59 11.18 -5.16 -2.39
C PRO A 59 11.40 -4.04 -3.38
N LYS A 60 11.48 -4.36 -4.67
CA LYS A 60 11.70 -3.34 -5.68
C LYS A 60 10.49 -2.43 -5.81
N PHE A 61 9.29 -3.02 -5.86
CA PHE A 61 8.07 -2.25 -5.91
C PHE A 61 7.96 -1.37 -4.67
N TYR A 62 8.24 -1.94 -3.50
CA TYR A 62 8.18 -1.19 -2.25
C TYR A 62 9.09 0.03 -2.33
N ARG A 63 10.32 -0.17 -2.78
CA ARG A 63 11.27 0.93 -2.82
C ARG A 63 10.87 2.00 -3.81
N GLU A 64 10.40 1.59 -4.98
CA GLU A 64 10.12 2.54 -6.05
C GLU A 64 8.77 3.22 -5.91
N ARG A 65 7.81 2.56 -5.30
CA ARG A 65 6.46 3.10 -5.25
C ARG A 65 6.04 3.54 -3.86
N ILE A 66 6.43 2.79 -2.85
CA ILE A 66 5.98 3.08 -1.50
C ILE A 66 6.92 4.06 -0.82
N MET A 67 8.20 3.73 -0.77
CA MET A 67 9.15 4.62 -0.10
C MET A 67 9.25 5.96 -0.79
N ALA A 68 9.22 5.97 -2.11
CA ALA A 68 9.36 7.23 -2.84
C ALA A 68 8.22 8.19 -2.52
N GLN A 69 7.04 7.66 -2.25
CA GLN A 69 5.90 8.52 -1.95
C GLN A 69 5.96 9.09 -0.54
N HIS A 70 6.78 8.51 0.31
CA HIS A 70 6.83 8.95 1.70
C HIS A 70 8.09 9.74 2.01
N GLN A 71 8.81 10.14 1.01
CA GLN A 71 9.96 11.01 1.23
C GLN A 71 9.61 12.50 1.16
#